data_e87bbe5f0d217fca55acebb8c8d8dbc8
#
_entry.id   e87bbe5f0d217fca55acebb8c8d8dbc8
#
_cell.length_a   1.000
_cell.length_b   1.000
_cell.length_c   1.000
_cell.angle_alpha   90.00
_cell.angle_beta   90.00
_cell.angle_gamma   90.00
#
_symmetry.space_group_name_H-M   'P 1'
#
loop_
_entity.id
_entity.type
_entity.pdbx_description
1 polymer ?
#
loop_
_entity_poly.entity_id
_entity_poly.type
_entity_poly.pdbx_seq_one_letter_code
_entity_poly.pdbx_strand_id
1 'polypeptide(L)'
;MGVFGMVAALFVYSLVMKYPDGEDKVKKIGDQIHAGAIAFMKTEYKYLLVFIAVLAILAQIFLDTETMIAVLVGAACSSIAGFIGMFAATKANVRTATAAQTDGAAAALSVSFYGGSVMGLCVASLGLIGLGGLYYFYVADGAGHVHALEGFGMGASVVALFSRVGGGIFTKSADVGADLVGKIEAGIPEDDPRNPGVIADNVGDNVGDVAGMGSDIFESYCGSMIASIAIAYTMSNESLMMLPLALAATGLVASIIGIFIVKLQSAKSPAKALRSGTLMAPLIFIVMAYFLIESIGNIPMGVLWCVIAGAVGGVLIGLITEHYTGGRPVTEIAESGETGPATVMI
;
A
#
# COMPACT_ATOMS: atom_id res chain seq x y z
N MET A 1 -15.23 9.52 7.68
CA MET A 1 -14.46 8.28 7.89
C MET A 1 -13.00 8.44 7.45
N GLY A 2 -12.68 9.02 6.29
CA GLY A 2 -11.30 9.21 5.86
C GLY A 2 -10.43 9.98 6.85
N VAL A 3 -10.93 11.08 7.43
CA VAL A 3 -10.22 11.83 8.49
C VAL A 3 -9.97 10.97 9.73
N PHE A 4 -10.94 10.15 10.12
CA PHE A 4 -10.78 9.18 11.22
C PHE A 4 -9.65 8.18 10.94
N GLY A 5 -9.58 7.66 9.70
CA GLY A 5 -8.49 6.78 9.28
C GLY A 5 -7.12 7.44 9.29
N MET A 6 -7.01 8.73 8.90
CA MET A 6 -5.77 9.50 9.03
C MET A 6 -5.33 9.66 10.49
N VAL A 7 -6.28 9.93 11.40
CA VAL A 7 -6.00 9.98 12.85
C VAL A 7 -5.52 8.62 13.34
N ALA A 8 -6.16 7.52 12.90
CA ALA A 8 -5.72 6.17 13.24
C ALA A 8 -4.31 5.87 12.69
N ALA A 9 -3.98 6.31 11.47
CA ALA A 9 -2.63 6.18 10.90
C ALA A 9 -1.58 6.92 11.75
N LEU A 10 -1.87 8.15 12.16
CA LEU A 10 -1.01 8.93 13.05
C LEU A 10 -0.84 8.25 14.41
N PHE A 11 -1.91 7.69 14.96
CA PHE A 11 -1.84 6.92 16.19
C PHE A 11 -0.95 5.69 16.05
N VAL A 12 -1.13 4.89 14.99
CA VAL A 12 -0.28 3.71 14.72
C VAL A 12 1.17 4.12 14.52
N TYR A 13 1.43 5.21 13.77
CA TYR A 13 2.78 5.76 13.63
C TYR A 13 3.38 6.13 14.99
N SER A 14 2.61 6.74 15.88
CA SER A 14 3.07 7.06 17.24
C SER A 14 3.46 5.82 18.06
N LEU A 15 2.83 4.66 17.79
CA LEU A 15 3.21 3.39 18.40
C LEU A 15 4.56 2.90 17.90
N VAL A 16 4.85 3.04 16.58
CA VAL A 16 6.17 2.73 16.02
C VAL A 16 7.26 3.57 16.68
N MET A 17 7.00 4.88 16.84
CA MET A 17 7.97 5.82 17.41
C MET A 17 8.28 5.62 18.90
N LYS A 18 7.50 4.78 19.62
CA LYS A 18 7.80 4.40 21.01
C LYS A 18 8.94 3.40 21.13
N TYR A 19 9.24 2.66 20.06
CA TYR A 19 10.35 1.72 20.06
C TYR A 19 11.68 2.44 19.82
N PRO A 20 12.77 2.01 20.47
CA PRO A 20 14.10 2.63 20.31
C PRO A 20 14.62 2.42 18.88
N ASP A 21 15.37 3.40 18.40
CA ASP A 21 16.02 3.35 17.08
C ASP A 21 17.39 2.65 17.08
N GLY A 22 17.76 2.07 18.21
CA GLY A 22 18.97 1.25 18.36
C GLY A 22 20.24 2.03 18.66
N GLU A 23 21.36 1.33 18.52
CA GLU A 23 22.70 1.89 18.74
C GLU A 23 23.07 2.92 17.65
N ASP A 24 24.05 3.79 17.93
CA ASP A 24 24.49 4.86 17.02
C ASP A 24 24.84 4.36 15.61
N LYS A 25 25.40 3.14 15.50
CA LYS A 25 25.75 2.53 14.20
C LYS A 25 24.49 2.20 13.39
N VAL A 26 23.49 1.57 14.00
CA VAL A 26 22.22 1.20 13.37
C VAL A 26 21.46 2.44 12.96
N LYS A 27 21.40 3.42 13.85
CA LYS A 27 20.75 4.71 13.59
C LYS A 27 21.39 5.45 12.42
N LYS A 28 22.73 5.49 12.34
CA LYS A 28 23.47 6.13 11.25
C LYS A 28 23.15 5.50 9.89
N ILE A 29 23.09 4.18 9.82
CA ILE A 29 22.68 3.45 8.59
C ILE A 29 21.24 3.80 8.23
N GLY A 30 20.31 3.75 9.18
CA GLY A 30 18.92 4.10 8.95
C GLY A 30 18.72 5.56 8.49
N ASP A 31 19.51 6.50 9.00
CA ASP A 31 19.46 7.90 8.56
C ASP A 31 20.00 8.05 7.12
N GLN A 32 21.00 7.26 6.71
CA GLN A 32 21.49 7.23 5.32
C GLN A 32 20.42 6.68 4.36
N ILE A 33 19.79 5.56 4.73
CA ILE A 33 18.66 4.97 3.95
C ILE A 33 17.52 5.98 3.83
N HIS A 34 17.13 6.61 4.93
CA HIS A 34 16.08 7.62 4.93
C HIS A 34 16.43 8.81 4.02
N ALA A 35 17.67 9.32 4.11
CA ALA A 35 18.13 10.43 3.28
C ALA A 35 18.13 10.06 1.79
N GLY A 36 18.56 8.85 1.44
CA GLY A 36 18.54 8.31 0.08
C GLY A 36 17.10 8.19 -0.46
N ALA A 37 16.18 7.64 0.33
CA ALA A 37 14.77 7.52 -0.05
C ALA A 37 14.11 8.90 -0.28
N ILE A 38 14.38 9.88 0.57
CA ILE A 38 13.90 11.26 0.38
C ILE A 38 14.51 11.90 -0.89
N ALA A 39 15.78 11.66 -1.18
CA ALA A 39 16.43 12.17 -2.38
C ALA A 39 15.82 11.59 -3.66
N PHE A 40 15.54 10.28 -3.67
CA PHE A 40 14.85 9.59 -4.75
C PHE A 40 13.45 10.20 -4.98
N MET A 41 12.60 10.23 -3.94
CA MET A 41 11.24 10.76 -4.03
C MET A 41 11.20 12.22 -4.53
N LYS A 42 12.11 13.07 -4.05
CA LYS A 42 12.21 14.45 -4.53
C LYS A 42 12.54 14.54 -6.02
N THR A 43 13.39 13.65 -6.50
CA THR A 43 13.79 13.63 -7.91
C THR A 43 12.66 13.11 -8.79
N GLU A 44 12.05 11.99 -8.38
CA GLU A 44 10.91 11.39 -9.05
C GLU A 44 9.74 12.39 -9.16
N TYR A 45 9.36 13.04 -8.07
CA TYR A 45 8.25 14.00 -8.05
C TYR A 45 8.47 15.23 -8.93
N LYS A 46 9.71 15.63 -9.21
CA LYS A 46 9.98 16.70 -10.18
C LYS A 46 9.56 16.31 -11.60
N TYR A 47 9.89 15.09 -12.02
CA TYR A 47 9.49 14.58 -13.33
C TYR A 47 7.98 14.31 -13.37
N LEU A 48 7.46 13.68 -12.35
CA LEU A 48 6.05 13.38 -12.19
C LEU A 48 5.18 14.65 -12.29
N LEU A 49 5.60 15.75 -11.68
CA LEU A 49 4.89 17.03 -11.70
C LEU A 49 4.72 17.58 -13.13
N VAL A 50 5.73 17.40 -13.98
CA VAL A 50 5.65 17.79 -15.40
C VAL A 50 4.60 16.95 -16.12
N PHE A 51 4.57 15.63 -15.92
CA PHE A 51 3.58 14.76 -16.53
C PHE A 51 2.16 15.04 -16.05
N ILE A 52 1.98 15.26 -14.76
CA ILE A 52 0.67 15.62 -14.18
C ILE A 52 0.20 16.97 -14.75
N ALA A 53 1.10 17.95 -14.89
CA ALA A 53 0.74 19.24 -15.48
C ALA A 53 0.30 19.10 -16.95
N VAL A 54 1.02 18.31 -17.74
CA VAL A 54 0.64 18.03 -19.13
C VAL A 54 -0.72 17.32 -19.17
N LEU A 55 -0.93 16.28 -18.36
CA LEU A 55 -2.20 15.56 -18.31
C LEU A 55 -3.36 16.47 -17.88
N ALA A 56 -3.15 17.33 -16.89
CA ALA A 56 -4.15 18.30 -16.43
C ALA A 56 -4.52 19.30 -17.54
N ILE A 57 -3.53 19.81 -18.29
CA ILE A 57 -3.78 20.69 -19.44
C ILE A 57 -4.55 19.95 -20.54
N LEU A 58 -4.20 18.71 -20.84
CA LEU A 58 -4.93 17.90 -21.81
C LEU A 58 -6.38 17.64 -21.36
N ALA A 59 -6.58 17.30 -20.08
CA ALA A 59 -7.91 17.14 -19.52
C ALA A 59 -8.74 18.44 -19.64
N GLN A 60 -8.13 19.61 -19.38
CA GLN A 60 -8.80 20.91 -19.52
C GLN A 60 -9.18 21.22 -20.98
N ILE A 61 -8.34 20.83 -21.96
CA ILE A 61 -8.58 21.15 -23.38
C ILE A 61 -9.60 20.20 -24.00
N PHE A 62 -9.51 18.90 -23.69
CA PHE A 62 -10.28 17.85 -24.37
C PHE A 62 -11.49 17.35 -23.59
N LEU A 63 -11.54 17.59 -22.28
CA LEU A 63 -12.64 17.19 -21.41
C LEU A 63 -13.26 18.43 -20.76
N ASP A 64 -13.14 18.58 -19.45
CA ASP A 64 -13.71 19.68 -18.69
C ASP A 64 -12.82 20.07 -17.47
N THR A 65 -13.20 21.18 -16.81
CA THR A 65 -12.48 21.69 -15.63
C THR A 65 -12.60 20.76 -14.43
N GLU A 66 -13.73 20.10 -14.27
CA GLU A 66 -14.02 19.16 -13.19
C GLU A 66 -13.10 17.95 -13.27
N THR A 67 -12.92 17.39 -14.46
CA THR A 67 -11.99 16.28 -14.73
C THR A 67 -10.55 16.71 -14.51
N MET A 68 -10.14 17.91 -14.95
CA MET A 68 -8.81 18.44 -14.68
C MET A 68 -8.53 18.56 -13.18
N ILE A 69 -9.47 19.09 -12.40
CA ILE A 69 -9.33 19.19 -10.92
C ILE A 69 -9.23 17.79 -10.31
N ALA A 70 -10.05 16.84 -10.78
CA ALA A 70 -10.02 15.47 -10.28
C ALA A 70 -8.68 14.78 -10.57
N VAL A 71 -8.06 15.00 -11.74
CA VAL A 71 -6.70 14.52 -12.07
C VAL A 71 -5.69 15.04 -11.06
N LEU A 72 -5.72 16.33 -10.76
CA LEU A 72 -4.79 16.94 -9.80
C LEU A 72 -4.99 16.41 -8.38
N VAL A 73 -6.26 16.24 -7.95
CA VAL A 73 -6.58 15.69 -6.62
C VAL A 73 -6.15 14.22 -6.52
N GLY A 74 -6.42 13.40 -7.54
CA GLY A 74 -6.03 11.99 -7.57
C GLY A 74 -4.51 11.82 -7.52
N ALA A 75 -3.78 12.59 -8.32
CA ALA A 75 -2.32 12.58 -8.31
C ALA A 75 -1.75 13.05 -6.95
N ALA A 76 -2.30 14.10 -6.36
CA ALA A 76 -1.87 14.59 -5.05
C ALA A 76 -2.11 13.54 -3.95
N CYS A 77 -3.30 12.93 -3.89
CA CYS A 77 -3.62 11.91 -2.89
C CYS A 77 -2.70 10.68 -3.01
N SER A 78 -2.46 10.18 -4.23
CA SER A 78 -1.56 9.04 -4.49
C SER A 78 -0.11 9.37 -4.08
N SER A 79 0.40 10.53 -4.49
CA SER A 79 1.75 10.99 -4.14
C SER A 79 1.94 11.14 -2.62
N ILE A 80 0.95 11.74 -1.94
CA ILE A 80 0.99 11.91 -0.48
C ILE A 80 0.96 10.54 0.23
N ALA A 81 0.13 9.59 -0.24
CA ALA A 81 0.06 8.25 0.33
C ALA A 81 1.42 7.53 0.21
N GLY A 82 2.02 7.52 -0.99
CA GLY A 82 3.34 6.93 -1.23
C GLY A 82 4.45 7.55 -0.37
N PHE A 83 4.45 8.88 -0.28
CA PHE A 83 5.43 9.60 0.55
C PHE A 83 5.31 9.27 2.05
N ILE A 84 4.09 9.31 2.61
CA ILE A 84 3.85 9.00 4.03
C ILE A 84 4.23 7.53 4.31
N GLY A 85 3.87 6.61 3.41
CA GLY A 85 4.21 5.19 3.55
C GLY A 85 5.72 4.96 3.61
N MET A 86 6.47 5.49 2.65
CA MET A 86 7.93 5.40 2.62
C MET A 86 8.58 6.07 3.85
N PHE A 87 8.07 7.24 4.25
CA PHE A 87 8.57 7.92 5.44
C PHE A 87 8.37 7.08 6.71
N ALA A 88 7.19 6.47 6.87
CA ALA A 88 6.89 5.61 8.01
C ALA A 88 7.73 4.33 7.98
N ALA A 89 7.90 3.70 6.81
CA ALA A 89 8.68 2.48 6.64
C ALA A 89 10.15 2.69 7.00
N THR A 90 10.80 3.74 6.49
CA THR A 90 12.20 4.05 6.81
C THR A 90 12.44 4.30 8.31
N LYS A 91 11.43 4.81 9.03
CA LYS A 91 11.50 4.96 10.49
C LYS A 91 11.16 3.67 11.25
N ALA A 92 10.35 2.79 10.66
CA ALA A 92 10.02 1.50 11.24
C ALA A 92 11.16 0.48 11.08
N ASN A 93 11.90 0.48 9.97
CA ASN A 93 12.93 -0.51 9.64
C ASN A 93 14.00 -0.63 10.74
N VAL A 94 14.63 0.48 11.13
CA VAL A 94 15.63 0.51 12.21
C VAL A 94 15.07 0.02 13.55
N ARG A 95 13.82 0.40 13.84
CA ARG A 95 13.12 0.01 15.07
C ARG A 95 12.75 -1.47 15.07
N THR A 96 12.40 -2.01 13.90
CA THR A 96 12.15 -3.45 13.72
C THR A 96 13.41 -4.25 13.96
N ALA A 97 14.54 -3.85 13.38
CA ALA A 97 15.83 -4.51 13.61
C ALA A 97 16.25 -4.46 15.09
N THR A 98 16.13 -3.31 15.72
CA THR A 98 16.42 -3.15 17.15
C THR A 98 15.49 -3.99 18.02
N ALA A 99 14.17 -3.98 17.76
CA ALA A 99 13.21 -4.79 18.48
C ALA A 99 13.47 -6.30 18.30
N ALA A 100 13.92 -6.72 17.11
CA ALA A 100 14.32 -8.12 16.89
C ALA A 100 15.49 -8.54 17.77
N GLN A 101 16.46 -7.65 17.95
CA GLN A 101 17.65 -7.90 18.75
C GLN A 101 17.36 -7.89 20.28
N THR A 102 16.52 -6.92 20.73
CA THR A 102 16.30 -6.71 22.18
C THR A 102 15.13 -7.50 22.74
N ASP A 103 14.00 -7.54 22.00
CA ASP A 103 12.71 -8.04 22.49
C ASP A 103 12.20 -9.26 21.71
N GLY A 104 12.94 -9.66 20.66
CA GLY A 104 12.69 -10.86 19.86
C GLY A 104 11.64 -10.69 18.76
N ALA A 105 11.33 -11.80 18.06
CA ALA A 105 10.54 -11.83 16.85
C ALA A 105 9.10 -11.27 16.99
N ALA A 106 8.48 -11.42 18.15
CA ALA A 106 7.12 -10.91 18.39
C ALA A 106 7.05 -9.37 18.42
N ALA A 107 8.06 -8.75 19.02
CA ALA A 107 8.19 -7.28 19.05
C ALA A 107 8.54 -6.75 17.64
N ALA A 108 9.51 -7.39 16.98
CA ALA A 108 9.87 -7.05 15.60
C ALA A 108 8.66 -7.09 14.66
N LEU A 109 7.86 -8.17 14.71
CA LEU A 109 6.61 -8.26 13.94
C LEU A 109 5.66 -7.09 14.24
N SER A 110 5.50 -6.75 15.51
CA SER A 110 4.58 -5.67 15.91
C SER A 110 5.03 -4.33 15.32
N VAL A 111 6.32 -4.02 15.34
CA VAL A 111 6.88 -2.78 14.81
C VAL A 111 6.77 -2.72 13.29
N SER A 112 7.17 -3.78 12.59
CA SER A 112 7.11 -3.84 11.11
C SER A 112 5.67 -3.77 10.61
N PHE A 113 4.76 -4.50 11.25
CA PHE A 113 3.34 -4.51 10.90
C PHE A 113 2.69 -3.15 11.14
N TYR A 114 3.02 -2.46 12.22
CA TYR A 114 2.56 -1.09 12.43
C TYR A 114 3.11 -0.14 11.36
N GLY A 115 4.39 -0.26 11.00
CA GLY A 115 4.99 0.55 9.94
C GLY A 115 4.24 0.41 8.61
N GLY A 116 3.98 -0.83 8.17
CA GLY A 116 3.19 -1.11 6.96
C GLY A 116 1.72 -0.67 7.08
N SER A 117 1.13 -0.82 8.28
CA SER A 117 -0.26 -0.41 8.52
C SER A 117 -0.47 1.10 8.37
N VAL A 118 0.54 1.94 8.66
CA VAL A 118 0.46 3.38 8.41
C VAL A 118 0.18 3.65 6.93
N MET A 119 0.91 2.96 6.03
CA MET A 119 0.70 3.09 4.59
C MET A 119 -0.72 2.67 4.20
N GLY A 120 -1.17 1.48 4.60
CA GLY A 120 -2.51 0.97 4.26
C GLY A 120 -3.63 1.89 4.75
N LEU A 121 -3.53 2.42 5.97
CA LEU A 121 -4.48 3.37 6.52
C LEU A 121 -4.47 4.72 5.76
N CYS A 122 -3.29 5.20 5.33
CA CYS A 122 -3.18 6.41 4.52
C CYS A 122 -3.82 6.22 3.13
N VAL A 123 -3.58 5.08 2.48
CA VAL A 123 -4.20 4.73 1.19
C VAL A 123 -5.72 4.76 1.29
N ALA A 124 -6.29 4.01 2.24
CA ALA A 124 -7.74 3.95 2.41
C ALA A 124 -8.34 5.31 2.79
N SER A 125 -7.66 6.06 3.65
CA SER A 125 -8.14 7.36 4.15
C SER A 125 -8.09 8.45 3.08
N LEU A 126 -6.98 8.57 2.34
CA LEU A 126 -6.83 9.56 1.28
C LEU A 126 -7.73 9.24 0.07
N GLY A 127 -7.93 7.95 -0.23
CA GLY A 127 -8.93 7.52 -1.21
C GLY A 127 -10.35 7.97 -0.83
N LEU A 128 -10.75 7.75 0.43
CA LEU A 128 -12.05 8.19 0.93
C LEU A 128 -12.18 9.72 1.01
N ILE A 129 -11.13 10.45 1.37
CA ILE A 129 -11.16 11.92 1.42
C ILE A 129 -11.20 12.49 0.01
N GLY A 130 -10.30 12.06 -0.88
CA GLY A 130 -10.18 12.62 -2.23
C GLY A 130 -11.37 12.23 -3.10
N LEU A 131 -11.60 10.93 -3.30
CA LEU A 131 -12.69 10.44 -4.13
C LEU A 131 -14.06 10.73 -3.51
N GLY A 132 -14.21 10.54 -2.20
CA GLY A 132 -15.45 10.86 -1.49
C GLY A 132 -15.77 12.35 -1.48
N GLY A 133 -14.75 13.22 -1.39
CA GLY A 133 -14.92 14.67 -1.54
C GLY A 133 -15.38 15.06 -2.95
N LEU A 134 -14.74 14.53 -4.00
CA LEU A 134 -15.18 14.78 -5.39
C LEU A 134 -16.57 14.21 -5.66
N TYR A 135 -16.89 13.02 -5.13
CA TYR A 135 -18.22 12.46 -5.21
C TYR A 135 -19.27 13.40 -4.61
N TYR A 136 -18.99 13.96 -3.43
CA TYR A 136 -19.89 14.90 -2.77
C TYR A 136 -20.13 16.15 -3.61
N PHE A 137 -19.06 16.78 -4.13
CA PHE A 137 -19.17 18.04 -4.88
C PHE A 137 -19.69 17.86 -6.31
N TYR A 138 -19.42 16.74 -6.98
CA TYR A 138 -19.73 16.57 -8.40
C TYR A 138 -20.91 15.64 -8.68
N VAL A 139 -21.29 14.82 -7.71
CA VAL A 139 -22.32 13.80 -7.91
C VAL A 139 -23.50 13.95 -6.96
N ALA A 140 -23.25 14.11 -5.65
CA ALA A 140 -24.31 14.13 -4.63
C ALA A 140 -25.24 15.35 -4.73
N ASP A 141 -24.74 16.50 -5.19
CA ASP A 141 -25.55 17.72 -5.40
C ASP A 141 -26.37 17.71 -6.72
N GLY A 142 -26.44 16.58 -7.42
CA GLY A 142 -27.20 16.42 -8.66
C GLY A 142 -26.54 17.06 -9.90
N ALA A 143 -25.27 17.47 -9.79
CA ALA A 143 -24.54 18.07 -10.90
C ALA A 143 -24.24 17.10 -12.06
N GLY A 144 -24.40 15.78 -11.85
CA GLY A 144 -24.32 14.77 -12.89
C GLY A 144 -22.93 14.49 -13.47
N HIS A 145 -21.87 15.09 -12.92
CA HIS A 145 -20.51 14.98 -13.43
C HIS A 145 -19.78 13.72 -12.93
N VAL A 146 -20.41 12.54 -13.03
CA VAL A 146 -19.80 11.26 -12.63
C VAL A 146 -18.50 10.99 -13.39
N HIS A 147 -18.45 11.38 -14.67
CA HIS A 147 -17.25 11.23 -15.50
C HIS A 147 -16.02 11.99 -14.95
N ALA A 148 -16.22 13.08 -14.20
CA ALA A 148 -15.09 13.77 -13.56
C ALA A 148 -14.35 12.88 -12.57
N LEU A 149 -15.01 11.89 -11.93
CA LEU A 149 -14.35 10.93 -11.02
C LEU A 149 -13.32 10.05 -11.73
N GLU A 150 -13.48 9.80 -13.03
CA GLU A 150 -12.51 9.07 -13.84
C GLU A 150 -11.17 9.82 -13.90
N GLY A 151 -11.21 11.16 -13.90
CA GLY A 151 -10.03 12.01 -13.80
C GLY A 151 -9.21 11.74 -12.54
N PHE A 152 -9.85 11.48 -11.40
CA PHE A 152 -9.14 11.09 -10.18
C PHE A 152 -8.34 9.79 -10.37
N GLY A 153 -8.95 8.79 -11.00
CA GLY A 153 -8.27 7.54 -11.38
C GLY A 153 -7.09 7.79 -12.32
N MET A 154 -7.26 8.63 -13.35
CA MET A 154 -6.19 8.98 -14.28
C MET A 154 -4.99 9.62 -13.57
N GLY A 155 -5.23 10.56 -12.66
CA GLY A 155 -4.18 11.19 -11.86
C GLY A 155 -3.45 10.20 -10.96
N ALA A 156 -4.19 9.33 -10.28
CA ALA A 156 -3.63 8.26 -9.45
C ALA A 156 -2.81 7.25 -10.26
N SER A 157 -3.29 6.85 -11.45
CA SER A 157 -2.60 5.92 -12.36
C SER A 157 -1.25 6.44 -12.84
N VAL A 158 -1.15 7.72 -13.19
CA VAL A 158 0.14 8.31 -13.60
C VAL A 158 1.14 8.24 -12.45
N VAL A 159 0.74 8.58 -11.24
CA VAL A 159 1.61 8.47 -10.05
C VAL A 159 2.03 7.02 -9.82
N ALA A 160 1.09 6.09 -9.83
CA ALA A 160 1.35 4.67 -9.63
C ALA A 160 2.33 4.12 -10.67
N LEU A 161 2.13 4.45 -11.96
CA LEU A 161 3.02 4.03 -13.04
C LEU A 161 4.46 4.54 -12.82
N PHE A 162 4.63 5.84 -12.54
CA PHE A 162 5.96 6.42 -12.33
C PHE A 162 6.64 5.84 -11.11
N SER A 163 5.95 5.79 -9.96
CA SER A 163 6.51 5.29 -8.71
C SER A 163 6.81 3.80 -8.77
N ARG A 164 5.94 3.01 -9.41
CA ARG A 164 6.15 1.56 -9.55
C ARG A 164 7.30 1.25 -10.49
N VAL A 165 7.34 1.88 -11.67
CA VAL A 165 8.39 1.64 -12.68
C VAL A 165 9.71 2.26 -12.22
N GLY A 166 9.70 3.52 -11.77
CA GLY A 166 10.90 4.23 -11.31
C GLY A 166 11.53 3.56 -10.09
N GLY A 167 10.71 3.26 -9.09
CA GLY A 167 11.13 2.54 -7.89
C GLY A 167 11.67 1.15 -8.22
N GLY A 168 10.98 0.38 -9.05
CA GLY A 168 11.42 -0.97 -9.46
C GLY A 168 12.72 -0.98 -10.23
N ILE A 169 12.93 -0.01 -11.14
CA ILE A 169 14.21 0.14 -11.86
C ILE A 169 15.34 0.46 -10.86
N PHE A 170 15.10 1.38 -9.93
CA PHE A 170 16.09 1.74 -8.93
C PHE A 170 16.44 0.54 -8.03
N THR A 171 15.43 -0.15 -7.49
CA THR A 171 15.62 -1.34 -6.64
C THR A 171 16.45 -2.40 -7.33
N LYS A 172 16.09 -2.78 -8.55
CA LYS A 172 16.85 -3.82 -9.28
C LYS A 172 18.24 -3.38 -9.69
N SER A 173 18.43 -2.11 -10.03
CA SER A 173 19.77 -1.59 -10.34
C SER A 173 20.67 -1.54 -9.12
N ALA A 174 20.12 -1.20 -7.94
CA ALA A 174 20.86 -1.18 -6.68
C ALA A 174 21.22 -2.59 -6.21
N ASP A 175 20.25 -3.52 -6.18
CA ASP A 175 20.39 -4.92 -5.81
C ASP A 175 21.47 -5.62 -6.66
N VAL A 176 21.30 -5.63 -7.97
CA VAL A 176 22.26 -6.26 -8.89
C VAL A 176 23.63 -5.57 -8.83
N GLY A 177 23.67 -4.24 -8.73
CA GLY A 177 24.92 -3.48 -8.62
C GLY A 177 25.67 -3.78 -7.31
N ALA A 178 24.96 -3.85 -6.20
CA ALA A 178 25.53 -4.19 -4.89
C ALA A 178 26.10 -5.63 -4.89
N ASP A 179 25.37 -6.56 -5.50
CA ASP A 179 25.80 -7.96 -5.60
C ASP A 179 27.01 -8.14 -6.50
N LEU A 180 27.06 -7.50 -7.65
CA LEU A 180 28.20 -7.58 -8.57
C LEU A 180 29.48 -7.03 -7.91
N VAL A 181 29.41 -5.85 -7.31
CA VAL A 181 30.56 -5.24 -6.63
C VAL A 181 30.95 -6.04 -5.40
N GLY A 182 29.99 -6.41 -4.55
CA GLY A 182 30.26 -7.10 -3.29
C GLY A 182 30.73 -8.54 -3.49
N LYS A 183 29.90 -9.37 -4.10
CA LYS A 183 30.15 -10.81 -4.19
C LYS A 183 31.21 -11.16 -5.24
N ILE A 184 31.19 -10.51 -6.41
CA ILE A 184 32.04 -10.88 -7.55
C ILE A 184 33.36 -10.12 -7.53
N GLU A 185 33.37 -8.79 -7.39
CA GLU A 185 34.60 -7.99 -7.47
C GLU A 185 35.36 -7.97 -6.14
N ALA A 186 34.65 -7.72 -5.02
CA ALA A 186 35.29 -7.58 -3.70
C ALA A 186 35.38 -8.89 -2.92
N GLY A 187 34.65 -9.93 -3.31
CA GLY A 187 34.62 -11.23 -2.63
C GLY A 187 34.15 -11.16 -1.16
N ILE A 188 33.26 -10.22 -0.85
CA ILE A 188 32.68 -10.04 0.48
C ILE A 188 31.26 -10.65 0.52
N PRO A 189 30.78 -11.05 1.71
CA PRO A 189 29.44 -11.59 1.87
C PRO A 189 28.35 -10.62 1.41
N GLU A 190 27.17 -11.17 1.11
CA GLU A 190 25.95 -10.40 0.86
C GLU A 190 25.66 -9.48 2.06
N ASP A 191 25.13 -8.31 1.81
CA ASP A 191 24.79 -7.29 2.81
C ASP A 191 25.96 -6.83 3.71
N ASP A 192 27.20 -7.05 3.29
CA ASP A 192 28.37 -6.61 4.07
C ASP A 192 28.38 -5.07 4.17
N PRO A 193 28.46 -4.50 5.39
CA PRO A 193 28.41 -3.05 5.60
C PRO A 193 29.58 -2.27 4.98
N ARG A 194 30.61 -2.96 4.48
CA ARG A 194 31.70 -2.36 3.71
C ARG A 194 31.30 -2.02 2.28
N ASN A 195 30.24 -2.64 1.77
CA ASN A 195 29.69 -2.34 0.45
C ASN A 195 28.69 -1.18 0.51
N PRO A 196 29.00 0.01 -0.03
CA PRO A 196 28.08 1.13 -0.01
C PRO A 196 26.80 0.88 -0.84
N GLY A 197 26.84 -0.09 -1.76
CA GLY A 197 25.69 -0.52 -2.55
C GLY A 197 24.54 -1.07 -1.70
N VAL A 198 24.84 -1.65 -0.53
CA VAL A 198 23.83 -2.16 0.40
C VAL A 198 22.88 -1.07 0.90
N ILE A 199 23.38 0.16 1.09
CA ILE A 199 22.49 1.29 1.46
C ILE A 199 21.56 1.64 0.29
N ALA A 200 22.08 1.65 -0.94
CA ALA A 200 21.27 1.92 -2.13
C ALA A 200 20.21 0.85 -2.36
N ASP A 201 20.56 -0.41 -2.11
CA ASP A 201 19.64 -1.54 -2.18
C ASP A 201 18.49 -1.39 -1.17
N ASN A 202 18.80 -1.15 0.09
CA ASN A 202 17.79 -0.85 1.11
C ASN A 202 16.94 0.40 0.81
N VAL A 203 17.51 1.42 0.16
CA VAL A 203 16.72 2.58 -0.36
C VAL A 203 15.73 2.10 -1.41
N GLY A 204 16.18 1.22 -2.32
CA GLY A 204 15.36 0.63 -3.37
C GLY A 204 14.11 -0.05 -2.82
N ASP A 205 14.25 -0.90 -1.81
CA ASP A 205 13.12 -1.57 -1.16
C ASP A 205 12.09 -0.58 -0.59
N ASN A 206 12.55 0.52 0.00
CA ASN A 206 11.64 1.53 0.55
C ASN A 206 10.92 2.35 -0.54
N VAL A 207 11.58 2.66 -1.65
CA VAL A 207 10.96 3.47 -2.71
C VAL A 207 10.19 2.60 -3.73
N GLY A 208 10.67 1.39 -4.01
CA GLY A 208 10.02 0.45 -4.94
C GLY A 208 8.86 -0.30 -4.29
N ASP A 209 9.13 -0.99 -3.18
CA ASP A 209 8.17 -1.91 -2.59
C ASP A 209 7.24 -1.25 -1.57
N VAL A 210 7.59 -0.09 -1.01
CA VAL A 210 6.65 0.64 -0.16
C VAL A 210 6.01 1.79 -0.93
N ALA A 211 6.75 2.79 -1.41
CA ALA A 211 6.14 3.93 -2.08
C ALA A 211 5.50 3.55 -3.42
N GLY A 212 6.23 2.82 -4.27
CA GLY A 212 5.76 2.40 -5.59
C GLY A 212 4.56 1.46 -5.52
N MET A 213 4.67 0.38 -4.73
CA MET A 213 3.56 -0.57 -4.55
C MET A 213 2.37 0.08 -3.84
N GLY A 214 2.61 0.95 -2.87
CA GLY A 214 1.54 1.65 -2.17
C GLY A 214 0.74 2.60 -3.07
N SER A 215 1.39 3.28 -4.00
CA SER A 215 0.72 4.10 -5.02
C SER A 215 -0.10 3.25 -6.00
N ASP A 216 0.41 2.08 -6.37
CA ASP A 216 -0.27 1.09 -7.22
C ASP A 216 -1.54 0.52 -6.54
N ILE A 217 -1.44 0.19 -5.25
CA ILE A 217 -2.59 -0.21 -4.44
C ILE A 217 -3.62 0.92 -4.32
N PHE A 218 -3.16 2.18 -4.14
CA PHE A 218 -4.02 3.34 -4.08
C PHE A 218 -4.83 3.51 -5.37
N GLU A 219 -4.18 3.40 -6.51
CA GLU A 219 -4.80 3.49 -7.83
C GLU A 219 -5.85 2.39 -8.02
N SER A 220 -5.50 1.13 -7.77
CA SER A 220 -6.39 -0.02 -7.92
C SER A 220 -7.59 0.06 -6.96
N TYR A 221 -7.38 0.50 -5.72
CA TYR A 221 -8.42 0.70 -4.72
C TYR A 221 -9.42 1.79 -5.13
N CYS A 222 -8.93 2.94 -5.58
CA CYS A 222 -9.80 4.03 -6.04
C CYS A 222 -10.46 3.69 -7.39
N GLY A 223 -9.73 3.08 -8.31
CA GLY A 223 -10.22 2.66 -9.62
C GLY A 223 -11.39 1.69 -9.52
N SER A 224 -11.34 0.73 -8.60
CA SER A 224 -12.46 -0.21 -8.37
C SER A 224 -13.71 0.49 -7.81
N MET A 225 -13.55 1.49 -6.95
CA MET A 225 -14.66 2.32 -6.47
C MET A 225 -15.26 3.16 -7.60
N ILE A 226 -14.42 3.83 -8.41
CA ILE A 226 -14.86 4.65 -9.55
C ILE A 226 -15.63 3.79 -10.55
N ALA A 227 -15.12 2.63 -10.92
CA ALA A 227 -15.79 1.71 -11.83
C ALA A 227 -17.17 1.28 -11.30
N SER A 228 -17.26 0.97 -10.00
CA SER A 228 -18.52 0.59 -9.36
C SER A 228 -19.52 1.74 -9.33
N ILE A 229 -19.07 2.98 -9.07
CA ILE A 229 -19.91 4.19 -9.12
C ILE A 229 -20.40 4.44 -10.54
N ALA A 230 -19.53 4.32 -11.55
CA ALA A 230 -19.89 4.51 -12.96
C ALA A 230 -20.96 3.50 -13.42
N ILE A 231 -20.84 2.22 -13.05
CA ILE A 231 -21.85 1.19 -13.33
C ILE A 231 -23.17 1.55 -12.64
N ALA A 232 -23.14 1.92 -11.36
CA ALA A 232 -24.35 2.30 -10.61
C ALA A 232 -25.05 3.54 -11.21
N TYR A 233 -24.28 4.48 -11.76
CA TYR A 233 -24.80 5.65 -12.46
C TYR A 233 -25.60 5.25 -13.70
N THR A 234 -25.13 4.30 -14.51
CA THR A 234 -25.89 3.80 -15.67
C THR A 234 -27.22 3.14 -15.28
N MET A 235 -27.30 2.63 -14.05
CA MET A 235 -28.53 2.06 -13.49
C MET A 235 -29.45 3.12 -12.85
N SER A 236 -29.04 4.38 -12.82
CA SER A 236 -29.79 5.50 -12.19
C SER A 236 -30.17 5.21 -10.74
N ASN A 237 -29.29 4.57 -9.98
CA ASN A 237 -29.52 4.17 -8.59
C ASN A 237 -28.54 4.86 -7.64
N GLU A 238 -28.98 5.91 -6.98
CA GLU A 238 -28.16 6.72 -6.06
C GLU A 238 -27.60 5.90 -4.88
N SER A 239 -28.39 4.98 -4.33
CA SER A 239 -27.95 4.11 -3.24
C SER A 239 -26.78 3.20 -3.64
N LEU A 240 -26.80 2.68 -4.87
CA LEU A 240 -25.70 1.89 -5.42
C LEU A 240 -24.47 2.74 -5.74
N MET A 241 -24.64 4.01 -6.12
CA MET A 241 -23.51 4.91 -6.39
C MET A 241 -22.73 5.25 -5.10
N MET A 242 -23.42 5.45 -3.99
CA MET A 242 -22.78 5.74 -2.69
C MET A 242 -22.16 4.47 -2.04
N LEU A 243 -22.66 3.29 -2.39
CA LEU A 243 -22.31 2.02 -1.73
C LEU A 243 -20.81 1.70 -1.74
N PRO A 244 -20.03 1.87 -2.83
CA PRO A 244 -18.58 1.59 -2.83
C PRO A 244 -17.82 2.40 -1.79
N LEU A 245 -18.14 3.69 -1.64
CA LEU A 245 -17.54 4.56 -0.63
C LEU A 245 -17.94 4.15 0.80
N ALA A 246 -19.19 3.74 1.00
CA ALA A 246 -19.68 3.26 2.28
C ALA A 246 -19.03 1.92 2.67
N LEU A 247 -18.87 1.00 1.71
CA LEU A 247 -18.14 -0.26 1.92
C LEU A 247 -16.66 -0.01 2.21
N ALA A 248 -16.02 0.91 1.50
CA ALA A 248 -14.63 1.31 1.76
C ALA A 248 -14.46 1.89 3.17
N ALA A 249 -15.43 2.68 3.64
CA ALA A 249 -15.43 3.21 5.01
C ALA A 249 -15.59 2.11 6.07
N THR A 250 -16.43 1.11 5.84
CA THR A 250 -16.55 -0.05 6.75
C THR A 250 -15.31 -0.94 6.70
N GLY A 251 -14.70 -1.12 5.52
CA GLY A 251 -13.44 -1.82 5.34
C GLY A 251 -12.29 -1.18 6.12
N LEU A 252 -12.23 0.17 6.15
CA LEU A 252 -11.27 0.89 6.96
C LEU A 252 -11.40 0.56 8.46
N VAL A 253 -12.62 0.52 8.99
CA VAL A 253 -12.87 0.14 10.39
C VAL A 253 -12.47 -1.31 10.64
N ALA A 254 -12.85 -2.23 9.76
CA ALA A 254 -12.48 -3.64 9.87
C ALA A 254 -10.95 -3.82 9.85
N SER A 255 -10.24 -3.06 9.03
CA SER A 255 -8.77 -3.07 8.95
C SER A 255 -8.12 -2.57 10.24
N ILE A 256 -8.65 -1.50 10.85
CA ILE A 256 -8.15 -1.01 12.14
C ILE A 256 -8.31 -2.10 13.23
N ILE A 257 -9.46 -2.78 13.27
CA ILE A 257 -9.68 -3.89 14.20
C ILE A 257 -8.69 -5.03 13.90
N GLY A 258 -8.46 -5.36 12.62
CA GLY A 258 -7.49 -6.37 12.19
C GLY A 258 -6.07 -6.08 12.67
N ILE A 259 -5.61 -4.82 12.61
CA ILE A 259 -4.30 -4.40 13.12
C ILE A 259 -4.13 -4.75 14.60
N PHE A 260 -5.14 -4.49 15.42
CA PHE A 260 -5.10 -4.83 16.85
C PHE A 260 -5.17 -6.34 17.09
N ILE A 261 -5.89 -7.11 16.27
CA ILE A 261 -5.93 -8.58 16.37
C ILE A 261 -4.54 -9.17 16.11
N VAL A 262 -3.83 -8.71 15.08
CA VAL A 262 -2.46 -9.15 14.79
C VAL A 262 -1.56 -8.90 16.00
N LYS A 263 -1.62 -7.70 16.60
CA LYS A 263 -0.84 -7.38 17.79
C LYS A 263 -1.12 -8.33 18.96
N LEU A 264 -2.39 -8.58 19.27
CA LEU A 264 -2.78 -9.44 20.38
C LEU A 264 -2.27 -10.88 20.22
N GLN A 265 -2.08 -11.32 18.97
CA GLN A 265 -1.63 -12.68 18.67
C GLN A 265 -0.12 -12.80 18.38
N SER A 266 0.59 -11.68 18.17
CA SER A 266 2.01 -11.66 17.84
C SER A 266 2.89 -12.40 18.87
N ALA A 267 2.52 -12.37 20.13
CA ALA A 267 3.24 -13.02 21.22
C ALA A 267 3.30 -14.56 21.11
N LYS A 268 2.37 -15.20 20.39
CA LYS A 268 2.31 -16.67 20.27
C LYS A 268 3.13 -17.19 19.09
N SER A 269 2.97 -16.62 17.91
CA SER A 269 3.71 -16.98 16.69
C SER A 269 3.50 -15.87 15.65
N PRO A 270 4.58 -15.26 15.13
CA PRO A 270 4.47 -14.19 14.12
C PRO A 270 3.67 -14.60 12.88
N ALA A 271 3.96 -15.76 12.29
CA ALA A 271 3.27 -16.25 11.10
C ALA A 271 1.77 -16.48 11.34
N LYS A 272 1.41 -17.08 12.51
CA LYS A 272 0.00 -17.30 12.87
C LYS A 272 -0.74 -15.99 13.16
N ALA A 273 -0.06 -14.99 13.72
CA ALA A 273 -0.64 -13.68 13.98
C ALA A 273 -1.01 -12.96 12.67
N LEU A 274 -0.09 -12.94 11.69
CA LEU A 274 -0.36 -12.38 10.36
C LEU A 274 -1.51 -13.08 9.68
N ARG A 275 -1.49 -14.41 9.64
CA ARG A 275 -2.55 -15.22 9.02
C ARG A 275 -3.92 -14.97 9.68
N SER A 276 -3.97 -14.86 11.01
CA SER A 276 -5.22 -14.57 11.70
C SER A 276 -5.75 -13.17 11.38
N GLY A 277 -4.90 -12.16 11.26
CA GLY A 277 -5.31 -10.82 10.83
C GLY A 277 -5.87 -10.83 9.40
N THR A 278 -5.19 -11.52 8.50
CA THR A 278 -5.62 -11.67 7.09
C THR A 278 -6.96 -12.39 6.96
N LEU A 279 -7.30 -13.31 7.85
CA LEU A 279 -8.58 -14.04 7.83
C LEU A 279 -9.68 -13.29 8.59
N MET A 280 -9.36 -12.68 9.73
CA MET A 280 -10.37 -12.06 10.59
C MET A 280 -10.87 -10.72 10.07
N ALA A 281 -9.99 -9.90 9.45
CA ALA A 281 -10.41 -8.59 8.93
C ALA A 281 -11.48 -8.71 7.82
N PRO A 282 -11.35 -9.59 6.79
CA PRO A 282 -12.42 -9.82 5.82
C PRO A 282 -13.71 -10.37 6.42
N LEU A 283 -13.63 -11.24 7.43
CA LEU A 283 -14.82 -11.77 8.11
C LEU A 283 -15.58 -10.65 8.83
N ILE A 284 -14.87 -9.80 9.58
CA ILE A 284 -15.46 -8.63 10.23
C ILE A 284 -16.07 -7.70 9.19
N PHE A 285 -15.36 -7.46 8.08
CA PHE A 285 -15.85 -6.64 6.97
C PHE A 285 -17.14 -7.18 6.37
N ILE A 286 -17.24 -8.49 6.10
CA ILE A 286 -18.46 -9.11 5.55
C ILE A 286 -19.66 -8.92 6.48
N VAL A 287 -19.46 -9.11 7.79
CA VAL A 287 -20.51 -8.90 8.78
C VAL A 287 -20.96 -7.44 8.81
N MET A 288 -20.02 -6.49 8.80
CA MET A 288 -20.33 -5.07 8.78
C MET A 288 -21.01 -4.65 7.46
N ALA A 289 -20.57 -5.22 6.32
CA ALA A 289 -21.15 -4.97 5.02
C ALA A 289 -22.60 -5.46 4.94
N TYR A 290 -22.92 -6.63 5.54
CA TYR A 290 -24.29 -7.11 5.64
C TYR A 290 -25.21 -6.09 6.34
N PHE A 291 -24.85 -5.65 7.54
CA PHE A 291 -25.63 -4.66 8.27
C PHE A 291 -25.71 -3.30 7.56
N LEU A 292 -24.63 -2.89 6.88
CA LEU A 292 -24.62 -1.65 6.09
C LEU A 292 -25.63 -1.75 4.93
N ILE A 293 -25.60 -2.82 4.14
CA ILE A 293 -26.49 -3.03 3.00
C ILE A 293 -27.94 -3.09 3.45
N GLU A 294 -28.20 -3.79 4.57
CA GLU A 294 -29.56 -3.85 5.15
C GLU A 294 -30.04 -2.48 5.64
N SER A 295 -29.16 -1.67 6.23
CA SER A 295 -29.51 -0.34 6.74
C SER A 295 -29.78 0.69 5.66
N ILE A 296 -29.09 0.62 4.50
CA ILE A 296 -29.33 1.51 3.36
C ILE A 296 -30.68 1.17 2.70
N GLY A 297 -31.05 -0.10 2.67
CA GLY A 297 -32.26 -0.56 1.98
C GLY A 297 -32.19 -0.40 0.46
N ASN A 298 -33.14 -0.99 -0.25
CA ASN A 298 -33.24 -0.92 -1.72
C ASN A 298 -32.01 -1.40 -2.50
N ILE A 299 -31.10 -2.17 -1.85
CA ILE A 299 -29.93 -2.76 -2.48
C ILE A 299 -30.23 -4.25 -2.70
N PRO A 300 -30.08 -4.77 -3.94
CA PRO A 300 -30.26 -6.19 -4.20
C PRO A 300 -29.30 -7.07 -3.38
N MET A 301 -29.78 -8.15 -2.78
CA MET A 301 -28.97 -9.09 -2.01
C MET A 301 -27.81 -9.69 -2.84
N GLY A 302 -27.94 -9.70 -4.18
CA GLY A 302 -26.86 -10.09 -5.08
C GLY A 302 -25.56 -9.31 -4.89
N VAL A 303 -25.67 -8.04 -4.48
CA VAL A 303 -24.49 -7.19 -4.18
C VAL A 303 -23.69 -7.73 -2.99
N LEU A 304 -24.38 -8.21 -1.93
CA LEU A 304 -23.70 -8.84 -0.79
C LEU A 304 -22.94 -10.09 -1.22
N TRP A 305 -23.51 -10.90 -2.11
CA TRP A 305 -22.82 -12.08 -2.64
C TRP A 305 -21.58 -11.70 -3.44
N CYS A 306 -21.59 -10.59 -4.19
CA CYS A 306 -20.41 -10.09 -4.86
C CYS A 306 -19.32 -9.65 -3.85
N VAL A 307 -19.70 -8.96 -2.76
CA VAL A 307 -18.78 -8.58 -1.69
C VAL A 307 -18.15 -9.82 -1.03
N ILE A 308 -18.95 -10.84 -0.71
CA ILE A 308 -18.46 -12.09 -0.15
C ILE A 308 -17.52 -12.80 -1.13
N ALA A 309 -17.90 -12.91 -2.40
CA ALA A 309 -17.07 -13.54 -3.42
C ALA A 309 -15.72 -12.84 -3.58
N GLY A 310 -15.71 -11.49 -3.58
CA GLY A 310 -14.48 -10.70 -3.63
C GLY A 310 -13.60 -10.92 -2.40
N ALA A 311 -14.18 -10.89 -1.20
CA ALA A 311 -13.45 -11.14 0.05
C ALA A 311 -12.87 -12.56 0.12
N VAL A 312 -13.64 -13.58 -0.25
CA VAL A 312 -13.17 -14.97 -0.32
C VAL A 312 -12.08 -15.13 -1.37
N GLY A 313 -12.26 -14.54 -2.56
CA GLY A 313 -11.26 -14.52 -3.62
C GLY A 313 -9.94 -13.92 -3.16
N GLY A 314 -9.97 -12.77 -2.49
CA GLY A 314 -8.78 -12.14 -1.94
C GLY A 314 -8.06 -13.00 -0.89
N VAL A 315 -8.81 -13.63 0.01
CA VAL A 315 -8.24 -14.58 0.99
C VAL A 315 -7.61 -15.78 0.29
N LEU A 316 -8.26 -16.36 -0.70
CA LEU A 316 -7.72 -17.51 -1.46
C LEU A 316 -6.43 -17.14 -2.20
N ILE A 317 -6.39 -15.98 -2.84
CA ILE A 317 -5.17 -15.47 -3.49
C ILE A 317 -4.04 -15.33 -2.47
N GLY A 318 -4.33 -14.75 -1.29
CA GLY A 318 -3.34 -14.62 -0.22
C GLY A 318 -2.79 -15.96 0.27
N LEU A 319 -3.66 -16.97 0.47
CA LEU A 319 -3.25 -18.32 0.89
C LEU A 319 -2.44 -19.06 -0.18
N ILE A 320 -2.82 -18.91 -1.45
CA ILE A 320 -2.07 -19.48 -2.58
C ILE A 320 -0.69 -18.83 -2.66
N THR A 321 -0.63 -17.51 -2.55
CA THR A 321 0.63 -16.77 -2.54
C THR A 321 1.53 -17.23 -1.38
N GLU A 322 0.99 -17.32 -0.16
CA GLU A 322 1.72 -17.82 1.01
C GLU A 322 2.32 -19.23 0.76
N HIS A 323 1.53 -20.11 0.12
CA HIS A 323 1.99 -21.46 -0.19
C HIS A 323 3.19 -21.47 -1.14
N TYR A 324 3.16 -20.65 -2.19
CA TYR A 324 4.23 -20.60 -3.20
C TYR A 324 5.43 -19.72 -2.81
N THR A 325 5.28 -18.82 -1.84
CA THR A 325 6.36 -17.91 -1.42
C THR A 325 7.01 -18.29 -0.08
N GLY A 326 6.39 -19.12 0.73
CA GLY A 326 6.91 -19.54 2.04
C GLY A 326 6.68 -21.01 2.37
N GLY A 327 6.08 -21.79 1.44
CA GLY A 327 5.73 -23.18 1.65
C GLY A 327 6.73 -24.17 1.05
N ARG A 328 6.27 -25.42 0.92
CA ARG A 328 7.05 -26.53 0.37
C ARG A 328 7.70 -26.26 -1.00
N PRO A 329 7.04 -25.56 -1.97
CA PRO A 329 7.66 -25.26 -3.27
C PRO A 329 8.99 -24.51 -3.14
N VAL A 330 9.09 -23.56 -2.21
CA VAL A 330 10.35 -22.81 -1.96
C VAL A 330 11.43 -23.72 -1.40
N THR A 331 11.06 -24.65 -0.49
CA THR A 331 12.00 -25.64 0.05
C THR A 331 12.54 -26.56 -1.06
N GLU A 332 11.68 -27.01 -1.98
CA GLU A 332 12.07 -27.85 -3.11
C GLU A 332 13.02 -27.11 -4.06
N ILE A 333 12.81 -25.81 -4.30
CA ILE A 333 13.73 -24.96 -5.08
C ILE A 333 15.08 -24.83 -4.36
N ALA A 334 15.07 -24.58 -3.04
CA ALA A 334 16.30 -24.47 -2.25
C ALA A 334 17.10 -25.78 -2.24
N GLU A 335 16.44 -26.93 -2.09
CA GLU A 335 17.07 -28.25 -2.18
C GLU A 335 17.67 -28.52 -3.56
N SER A 336 17.05 -28.04 -4.64
CA SER A 336 17.60 -28.16 -6.00
C SER A 336 18.93 -27.41 -6.17
N GLY A 337 19.14 -26.36 -5.37
CA GLY A 337 20.37 -25.58 -5.34
C GLY A 337 21.61 -26.36 -4.89
N GLU A 338 21.43 -27.46 -4.14
CA GLU A 338 22.53 -28.34 -3.74
C GLU A 338 23.23 -29.00 -4.95
N THR A 339 22.52 -29.19 -6.03
CA THR A 339 23.04 -29.79 -7.29
C THR A 339 23.67 -28.77 -8.23
N GLY A 340 23.48 -27.47 -7.98
CA GLY A 340 24.08 -26.38 -8.74
C GLY A 340 23.10 -25.26 -9.11
N PRO A 341 23.62 -24.09 -9.50
CA PRO A 341 22.77 -22.91 -9.79
C PRO A 341 21.84 -23.10 -10.99
N ALA A 342 22.20 -23.94 -11.96
CA ALA A 342 21.38 -24.20 -13.12
C ALA A 342 20.06 -24.90 -12.79
N THR A 343 20.08 -25.82 -11.81
CA THR A 343 18.89 -26.57 -11.37
C THR A 343 17.90 -25.72 -10.60
N VAL A 344 18.33 -24.61 -10.01
CA VAL A 344 17.44 -23.63 -9.36
C VAL A 344 16.63 -22.82 -10.38
N MET A 345 17.18 -22.63 -11.61
CA MET A 345 16.52 -21.87 -12.67
C MET A 345 15.59 -22.70 -13.56
N ILE A 346 15.72 -24.01 -13.54
CA ILE A 346 14.90 -24.96 -14.31
C ILE A 346 13.69 -25.38 -13.49
#